data_137b2d58df7289278058caebdaeff707
#
_entry.id   137b2d58df7289278058caebdaeff707
#
_cell.length_a   1.000
_cell.length_b   1.000
_cell.length_c   1.000
_cell.angle_alpha   90.00
_cell.angle_beta   90.00
_cell.angle_gamma   90.00
#
_symmetry.space_group_name_H-M   'P 1'
#
loop_
_entity.id
_entity.type
_entity.pdbx_description
1 polymer ?
#
loop_
_entity_poly.entity_id
_entity_poly.type
_entity_poly.pdbx_seq_one_letter_code
_entity_poly.pdbx_strand_id
1 'polypeptide(L)'
;NEEGDGKSSGGGSKKLVIIIAAVVLLLIGGAAAAYFMGLFDQSPQAAETQPSNDSKKAALDLAFFHDLPDITVNLNAKGRKQSVMKLKISLEVSSPDEIPKLEALMPRVIDNFQVYLRELRLDDIKGSAGIYRLREELLMRVNAAISPAKVKAVLFKEMLVQ
;
A
#
# COMPACT_ATOMS: atom_id res chain seq x y z
N ASN A 1 -78.96 38.26 -12.50
CA ASN A 1 -78.22 39.05 -13.53
C ASN A 1 -76.79 38.56 -13.50
N GLU A 2 -76.56 37.99 -14.57
CA GLU A 2 -75.72 38.09 -15.78
C GLU A 2 -74.39 37.40 -15.52
N GLU A 3 -74.20 36.24 -16.13
CA GLU A 3 -73.70 35.93 -17.48
C GLU A 3 -72.32 36.55 -17.72
N GLY A 4 -71.40 35.69 -18.02
CA GLY A 4 -70.06 36.02 -18.50
C GLY A 4 -69.28 34.81 -18.89
N ASP A 5 -69.58 34.28 -20.03
CA ASP A 5 -68.93 33.32 -20.87
C ASP A 5 -67.44 33.67 -21.08
N GLY A 6 -66.53 32.72 -21.01
CA GLY A 6 -65.08 32.90 -21.19
C GLY A 6 -64.39 31.67 -21.68
N LYS A 7 -64.76 31.19 -22.82
CA LYS A 7 -64.01 30.48 -23.88
C LYS A 7 -62.60 29.95 -23.55
N SER A 8 -62.55 28.66 -23.37
CA SER A 8 -61.35 27.79 -23.38
C SER A 8 -60.57 27.96 -24.70
N SER A 9 -59.34 28.39 -24.60
CA SER A 9 -58.34 28.35 -25.65
C SER A 9 -57.58 27.01 -25.62
N GLY A 10 -58.12 26.02 -26.28
CA GLY A 10 -57.51 24.72 -26.50
C GLY A 10 -56.55 24.73 -27.69
N GLY A 11 -55.30 25.21 -27.47
CA GLY A 11 -54.27 25.20 -28.52
C GLY A 11 -52.88 24.79 -28.08
N GLY A 12 -52.60 24.79 -26.77
CA GLY A 12 -51.28 24.50 -26.28
C GLY A 12 -51.00 23.05 -25.91
N SER A 13 -52.01 22.32 -25.46
CA SER A 13 -51.87 20.95 -24.96
C SER A 13 -51.51 19.92 -26.04
N LYS A 14 -52.00 20.04 -27.24
CA LYS A 14 -51.65 19.11 -28.33
C LYS A 14 -50.24 19.24 -28.79
N LYS A 15 -49.68 20.45 -28.85
CA LYS A 15 -48.26 20.68 -29.17
C LYS A 15 -47.35 20.18 -28.05
N LEU A 16 -47.76 20.37 -26.82
CA LEU A 16 -47.00 19.89 -25.64
C LEU A 16 -47.01 18.37 -25.54
N VAL A 17 -48.14 17.72 -25.82
CA VAL A 17 -48.27 16.25 -25.91
C VAL A 17 -47.44 15.69 -27.05
N ILE A 18 -47.39 16.36 -28.19
CA ILE A 18 -46.55 15.94 -29.34
C ILE A 18 -45.06 16.06 -28.99
N ILE A 19 -44.66 17.13 -28.32
CA ILE A 19 -43.27 17.32 -27.88
C ILE A 19 -42.86 16.26 -26.86
N ILE A 20 -43.72 15.97 -25.88
CA ILE A 20 -43.47 14.92 -24.88
C ILE A 20 -43.39 13.55 -25.55
N ALA A 21 -44.30 13.24 -26.48
CA ALA A 21 -44.28 11.99 -27.24
C ALA A 21 -43.00 11.86 -28.09
N ALA A 22 -42.56 12.95 -28.73
CA ALA A 22 -41.31 12.96 -29.50
C ALA A 22 -40.08 12.74 -28.63
N VAL A 23 -40.02 13.35 -27.43
CA VAL A 23 -38.94 13.16 -26.47
C VAL A 23 -38.89 11.73 -25.93
N VAL A 24 -40.05 11.15 -25.60
CA VAL A 24 -40.17 9.77 -25.14
C VAL A 24 -39.72 8.79 -26.25
N LEU A 25 -40.14 9.06 -27.50
CA LEU A 25 -39.74 8.22 -28.63
C LEU A 25 -38.24 8.31 -28.93
N LEU A 26 -37.62 9.47 -28.71
CA LEU A 26 -36.21 9.70 -28.88
C LEU A 26 -35.39 9.02 -27.75
N LEU A 27 -35.92 9.00 -26.53
CA LEU A 27 -35.28 8.28 -25.39
C LEU A 27 -35.39 6.76 -25.57
N ILE A 28 -36.55 6.25 -26.05
CA ILE A 28 -36.70 4.79 -26.29
C ILE A 28 -35.86 4.37 -27.50
N GLY A 29 -35.86 5.17 -28.58
CA GLY A 29 -35.05 4.92 -29.78
C GLY A 29 -33.54 5.01 -29.49
N GLY A 30 -33.10 5.97 -28.66
CA GLY A 30 -31.72 6.11 -28.24
C GLY A 30 -31.25 4.96 -27.37
N ALA A 31 -32.07 4.49 -26.43
CA ALA A 31 -31.81 3.34 -25.61
C ALA A 31 -31.72 2.02 -26.41
N ALA A 32 -32.61 1.84 -27.39
CA ALA A 32 -32.59 0.69 -28.30
C ALA A 32 -31.35 0.70 -29.21
N ALA A 33 -30.94 1.86 -29.71
CA ALA A 33 -29.77 2.00 -30.55
C ALA A 33 -28.48 1.74 -29.74
N ALA A 34 -28.39 2.21 -28.49
CA ALA A 34 -27.29 1.95 -27.59
C ALA A 34 -27.19 0.45 -27.22
N TYR A 35 -28.34 -0.22 -27.03
CA TYR A 35 -28.39 -1.66 -26.80
C TYR A 35 -27.97 -2.45 -28.04
N PHE A 36 -28.40 -2.02 -29.24
CA PHE A 36 -28.01 -2.69 -30.49
C PHE A 36 -26.59 -2.43 -30.95
N MET A 37 -25.96 -1.32 -30.49
CA MET A 37 -24.56 -1.00 -30.73
C MET A 37 -23.62 -1.63 -29.73
N GLY A 38 -24.14 -2.49 -28.82
CA GLY A 38 -23.27 -3.24 -27.88
C GLY A 38 -22.54 -2.39 -26.82
N LEU A 39 -23.00 -1.16 -26.56
CA LEU A 39 -22.38 -0.29 -25.55
C LEU A 39 -22.63 -0.76 -24.11
N PHE A 40 -23.51 -1.75 -23.92
CA PHE A 40 -23.82 -2.36 -22.63
C PHE A 40 -23.40 -3.84 -22.53
N ASP A 41 -22.77 -4.38 -23.57
CA ASP A 41 -22.22 -5.74 -23.52
C ASP A 41 -20.87 -5.74 -22.79
N GLN A 42 -20.89 -5.44 -21.51
CA GLN A 42 -19.86 -5.88 -20.58
C GLN A 42 -20.21 -7.29 -20.13
N SER A 43 -20.19 -8.24 -21.06
CA SER A 43 -19.97 -9.64 -20.69
C SER A 43 -18.60 -9.75 -20.04
N PRO A 44 -18.45 -10.50 -18.93
CA PRO A 44 -17.13 -10.81 -18.42
C PRO A 44 -16.45 -11.75 -19.42
N GLN A 45 -15.76 -11.15 -20.39
CA GLN A 45 -14.85 -11.87 -21.26
C GLN A 45 -13.74 -12.40 -20.35
N ALA A 46 -13.72 -13.73 -20.25
CA ALA A 46 -12.55 -14.44 -19.77
C ALA A 46 -11.32 -13.82 -20.42
N ALA A 47 -10.51 -13.18 -19.60
CA ALA A 47 -9.29 -12.51 -20.00
C ALA A 47 -8.36 -13.55 -20.63
N GLU A 48 -8.27 -13.57 -21.93
CA GLU A 48 -7.06 -14.02 -22.60
C GLU A 48 -5.94 -13.10 -22.12
N THR A 49 -5.03 -13.72 -21.41
CA THR A 49 -3.87 -13.13 -20.76
C THR A 49 -2.93 -12.58 -21.82
N GLN A 50 -3.12 -11.33 -22.20
CA GLN A 50 -1.99 -10.56 -22.69
C GLN A 50 -1.07 -10.32 -21.49
N PRO A 51 0.24 -10.52 -21.61
CA PRO A 51 1.17 -10.16 -20.56
C PRO A 51 1.24 -8.63 -20.49
N SER A 52 0.27 -8.07 -19.79
CA SER A 52 0.22 -6.64 -19.51
C SER A 52 1.42 -6.27 -18.62
N ASN A 53 1.96 -5.08 -18.82
CA ASN A 53 3.03 -4.47 -18.03
C ASN A 53 2.77 -4.48 -16.51
N ASP A 54 1.56 -4.81 -16.09
CA ASP A 54 1.18 -4.98 -14.68
C ASP A 54 1.86 -6.18 -14.03
N SER A 55 2.16 -7.25 -14.79
CA SER A 55 2.96 -8.38 -14.30
C SER A 55 4.40 -7.96 -13.95
N LYS A 56 4.93 -6.98 -14.65
CA LYS A 56 6.27 -6.44 -14.39
C LYS A 56 6.28 -5.51 -13.19
N LYS A 57 5.17 -4.82 -12.93
CA LYS A 57 4.99 -4.00 -11.73
C LYS A 57 4.68 -4.85 -10.50
N ALA A 58 3.88 -5.92 -10.64
CA ALA A 58 3.65 -6.90 -9.58
C ALA A 58 4.90 -7.74 -9.27
N ALA A 59 5.75 -8.01 -10.25
CA ALA A 59 7.06 -8.64 -10.04
C ALA A 59 8.07 -7.71 -9.34
N LEU A 60 7.84 -6.38 -9.38
CA LEU A 60 8.66 -5.39 -8.68
C LEU A 60 8.27 -5.24 -7.18
N ASP A 61 7.11 -5.77 -6.78
CA ASP A 61 6.65 -5.77 -5.40
C ASP A 61 6.90 -7.09 -4.65
N LEU A 62 7.62 -8.03 -5.26
CA LEU A 62 8.12 -9.21 -4.55
C LEU A 62 9.13 -8.75 -3.49
N ALA A 63 8.76 -8.88 -2.24
CA ALA A 63 9.65 -8.63 -1.12
C ALA A 63 10.57 -9.82 -0.93
N PHE A 64 11.86 -9.60 -0.98
CA PHE A 64 12.87 -10.62 -0.67
C PHE A 64 13.40 -10.34 0.73
N PHE A 65 13.42 -11.38 1.55
CA PHE A 65 13.83 -11.26 2.94
C PHE A 65 15.14 -12.02 3.19
N HIS A 66 16.04 -11.38 3.88
CA HIS A 66 17.28 -11.97 4.36
C HIS A 66 17.33 -11.91 5.89
N ASP A 67 17.43 -13.07 6.54
CA ASP A 67 17.47 -13.18 8.00
C ASP A 67 18.88 -12.93 8.52
N LEU A 68 18.97 -12.11 9.58
CA LEU A 68 20.23 -11.92 10.30
C LEU A 68 20.41 -13.00 11.38
N PRO A 69 21.66 -13.28 11.76
CA PRO A 69 21.94 -14.03 12.99
C PRO A 69 21.29 -13.38 14.22
N ASP A 70 20.97 -14.20 15.22
CA ASP A 70 20.41 -13.70 16.49
C ASP A 70 21.37 -12.69 17.13
N ILE A 71 20.88 -11.50 17.43
CA ILE A 71 21.66 -10.45 18.08
C ILE A 71 21.26 -10.40 19.55
N THR A 72 22.23 -10.59 20.43
CA THR A 72 22.05 -10.47 21.88
C THR A 72 22.96 -9.38 22.41
N VAL A 73 22.37 -8.40 23.11
CA VAL A 73 23.11 -7.27 23.69
C VAL A 73 22.64 -6.95 25.09
N ASN A 74 23.56 -6.44 25.91
CA ASN A 74 23.23 -5.82 27.18
C ASN A 74 22.85 -4.36 26.93
N LEU A 75 21.64 -3.97 27.35
CA LEU A 75 21.18 -2.59 27.26
C LEU A 75 21.89 -1.70 28.29
N ASN A 76 21.97 -0.42 27.97
CA ASN A 76 22.51 0.58 28.88
C ASN A 76 21.54 0.79 30.05
N ALA A 77 21.88 0.26 31.23
CA ALA A 77 21.06 0.34 32.42
C ALA A 77 21.61 1.40 33.39
N LYS A 78 20.74 2.27 33.87
CA LYS A 78 21.02 3.14 35.02
C LYS A 78 20.84 2.31 36.30
N GLY A 79 21.92 1.72 36.82
CA GLY A 79 21.91 1.00 38.10
C GLY A 79 22.40 -0.45 38.02
N ARG A 80 22.08 -1.23 39.07
CA ARG A 80 22.60 -2.61 39.26
C ARG A 80 21.87 -3.67 38.39
N LYS A 81 20.73 -3.36 37.79
CA LYS A 81 19.97 -4.31 36.96
C LYS A 81 20.41 -4.17 35.52
N GLN A 82 21.11 -5.15 35.00
CA GLN A 82 21.40 -5.28 33.58
C GLN A 82 20.18 -5.90 32.90
N SER A 83 19.78 -5.33 31.77
CA SER A 83 18.74 -5.89 30.92
C SER A 83 19.39 -6.41 29.64
N VAL A 84 19.09 -7.65 29.31
CA VAL A 84 19.57 -8.31 28.10
C VAL A 84 18.49 -8.25 27.07
N MET A 85 18.81 -7.79 25.86
CA MET A 85 17.89 -7.79 24.72
C MET A 85 18.36 -8.81 23.69
N LYS A 86 17.42 -9.67 23.27
CA LYS A 86 17.60 -10.61 22.17
C LYS A 86 16.69 -10.17 21.01
N LEU A 87 17.27 -10.04 19.80
CA LEU A 87 16.61 -9.63 18.60
C LEU A 87 16.81 -10.64 17.48
N LYS A 88 15.72 -11.00 16.79
CA LYS A 88 15.77 -11.65 15.49
C LYS A 88 15.23 -10.68 14.44
N ILE A 89 16.08 -10.39 13.49
CA ILE A 89 15.84 -9.36 12.46
C ILE A 89 15.85 -10.01 11.08
N SER A 90 14.93 -9.57 10.23
CA SER A 90 14.91 -9.84 8.80
C SER A 90 15.00 -8.53 8.04
N LEU A 91 15.80 -8.49 6.98
CA LEU A 91 15.96 -7.33 6.11
C LEU A 91 15.21 -7.55 4.82
N GLU A 92 14.40 -6.58 4.43
CA GLU A 92 13.71 -6.58 3.14
C GLU A 92 14.57 -5.89 2.10
N VAL A 93 14.87 -6.59 0.99
CA VAL A 93 15.61 -6.08 -0.15
C VAL A 93 14.72 -6.01 -1.39
N SER A 94 15.09 -5.15 -2.34
CA SER A 94 14.31 -4.94 -3.57
C SER A 94 14.51 -6.03 -4.60
N SER A 95 15.67 -6.69 -4.59
CA SER A 95 16.08 -7.68 -5.57
C SER A 95 16.91 -8.78 -4.91
N PRO A 96 16.78 -10.04 -5.33
CA PRO A 96 17.63 -11.13 -4.86
C PRO A 96 19.11 -10.91 -5.18
N ASP A 97 19.44 -10.10 -6.20
CA ASP A 97 20.83 -9.77 -6.56
C ASP A 97 21.54 -8.90 -5.51
N GLU A 98 20.78 -8.29 -4.60
CA GLU A 98 21.33 -7.52 -3.49
C GLU A 98 21.76 -8.39 -2.32
N ILE A 99 21.24 -9.61 -2.20
CA ILE A 99 21.52 -10.54 -1.09
C ILE A 99 23.03 -10.88 -1.00
N PRO A 100 23.71 -11.27 -2.07
CA PRO A 100 25.15 -11.58 -1.98
C PRO A 100 26.01 -10.38 -1.52
N LYS A 101 25.60 -9.15 -1.92
CA LYS A 101 26.28 -7.92 -1.50
C LYS A 101 26.02 -7.63 -0.01
N LEU A 102 24.80 -7.87 0.43
CA LEU A 102 24.41 -7.74 1.84
C LEU A 102 25.19 -8.73 2.70
N GLU A 103 25.27 -10.01 2.28
CA GLU A 103 26.01 -11.06 2.98
C GLU A 103 27.51 -10.74 3.12
N ALA A 104 28.12 -10.22 2.06
CA ALA A 104 29.53 -9.82 2.10
C ALA A 104 29.81 -8.71 3.13
N LEU A 105 28.82 -7.85 3.41
CA LEU A 105 28.93 -6.74 4.35
C LEU A 105 28.27 -7.03 5.71
N MET A 106 27.71 -8.24 5.88
CA MET A 106 26.98 -8.65 7.07
C MET A 106 27.75 -8.43 8.39
N PRO A 107 29.05 -8.78 8.50
CA PRO A 107 29.79 -8.52 9.73
C PRO A 107 29.75 -7.04 10.15
N ARG A 108 29.87 -6.13 9.18
CA ARG A 108 29.83 -4.69 9.41
C ARG A 108 28.43 -4.22 9.84
N VAL A 109 27.38 -4.80 9.25
CA VAL A 109 25.99 -4.50 9.62
C VAL A 109 25.74 -4.93 11.07
N ILE A 110 26.15 -6.16 11.44
CA ILE A 110 25.97 -6.69 12.78
C ILE A 110 26.73 -5.85 13.81
N ASP A 111 27.97 -5.48 13.52
CA ASP A 111 28.77 -4.63 14.41
C ASP A 111 28.10 -3.28 14.66
N ASN A 112 27.67 -2.59 13.60
CA ASN A 112 26.94 -1.32 13.71
C ASN A 112 25.65 -1.45 14.53
N PHE A 113 24.91 -2.55 14.37
CA PHE A 113 23.72 -2.83 15.16
C PHE A 113 24.05 -3.05 16.62
N GLN A 114 25.05 -3.87 16.92
CA GLN A 114 25.47 -4.14 18.29
C GLN A 114 25.96 -2.89 19.02
N VAL A 115 26.74 -2.03 18.35
CA VAL A 115 27.20 -0.75 18.92
C VAL A 115 26.00 0.11 19.30
N TYR A 116 25.07 0.30 18.38
CA TYR A 116 23.88 1.13 18.64
C TYR A 116 22.99 0.53 19.74
N LEU A 117 22.71 -0.77 19.67
CA LEU A 117 21.80 -1.43 20.61
C LEU A 117 22.31 -1.41 22.04
N ARG A 118 23.66 -1.43 22.25
CA ARG A 118 24.27 -1.31 23.60
C ARG A 118 24.09 0.07 24.22
N GLU A 119 23.90 1.11 23.41
CA GLU A 119 23.68 2.48 23.88
C GLU A 119 22.24 2.72 24.32
N LEU A 120 21.29 1.89 23.82
CA LEU A 120 19.88 2.00 24.12
C LEU A 120 19.56 1.68 25.59
N ARG A 121 18.61 2.43 26.12
CA ARG A 121 18.00 2.17 27.42
C ARG A 121 16.70 1.42 27.24
N LEU A 122 16.30 0.68 28.27
CA LEU A 122 15.01 0.01 28.28
C LEU A 122 13.83 0.98 28.00
N ASP A 123 13.94 2.22 28.48
CA ASP A 123 12.89 3.23 28.28
C ASP A 123 12.79 3.70 26.82
N ASP A 124 13.90 3.66 26.06
CA ASP A 124 13.94 4.10 24.67
C ASP A 124 13.17 3.17 23.73
N ILE A 125 13.01 1.89 24.11
CA ILE A 125 12.34 0.85 23.32
C ILE A 125 10.94 0.51 23.82
N LYS A 126 10.43 1.22 24.85
CA LYS A 126 9.09 1.01 25.37
C LYS A 126 8.01 1.54 24.43
N GLY A 127 6.95 0.73 24.29
CA GLY A 127 5.78 1.07 23.49
C GLY A 127 6.05 1.05 21.98
N SER A 128 4.99 1.25 21.21
CA SER A 128 5.04 1.21 19.73
C SER A 128 5.94 2.30 19.14
N ALA A 129 5.96 3.48 19.73
CA ALA A 129 6.79 4.59 19.27
C ALA A 129 8.29 4.31 19.45
N GLY A 130 8.71 3.66 20.54
CA GLY A 130 10.09 3.24 20.77
C GLY A 130 10.52 2.18 19.77
N ILE A 131 9.69 1.18 19.53
CA ILE A 131 9.93 0.11 18.56
C ILE A 131 10.02 0.68 17.12
N TYR A 132 9.15 1.61 16.76
CA TYR A 132 9.19 2.26 15.46
C TYR A 132 10.50 3.03 15.26
N ARG A 133 10.90 3.84 16.25
CA ARG A 133 12.17 4.59 16.22
C ARG A 133 13.38 3.65 16.08
N LEU A 134 13.38 2.56 16.83
CA LEU A 134 14.44 1.53 16.74
C LEU A 134 14.53 0.97 15.31
N ARG A 135 13.40 0.66 14.69
CA ARG A 135 13.36 0.16 13.31
C ARG A 135 13.97 1.14 12.32
N GLU A 136 13.57 2.41 12.39
CA GLU A 136 14.07 3.47 11.51
C GLU A 136 15.58 3.69 11.69
N GLU A 137 16.06 3.70 12.91
CA GLU A 137 17.49 3.84 13.21
C GLU A 137 18.31 2.66 12.65
N LEU A 138 17.84 1.42 12.82
CA LEU A 138 18.50 0.26 12.26
C LEU A 138 18.47 0.30 10.73
N LEU A 139 17.38 0.75 10.12
CA LEU A 139 17.29 0.91 8.66
C LEU A 139 18.30 1.93 8.14
N MET A 140 18.45 3.07 8.79
CA MET A 140 19.48 4.07 8.41
C MET A 140 20.89 3.49 8.52
N ARG A 141 21.18 2.76 9.60
CA ARG A 141 22.51 2.19 9.86
C ARG A 141 22.87 1.10 8.88
N VAL A 142 21.95 0.19 8.56
CA VAL A 142 22.21 -0.85 7.56
C VAL A 142 22.46 -0.23 6.20
N ASN A 143 21.66 0.74 5.78
CA ASN A 143 21.82 1.40 4.49
C ASN A 143 23.14 2.19 4.39
N ALA A 144 23.58 2.79 5.48
CA ALA A 144 24.91 3.41 5.53
C ALA A 144 26.05 2.39 5.43
N ALA A 145 25.87 1.19 6.01
CA ALA A 145 26.91 0.15 6.04
C ALA A 145 27.08 -0.54 4.68
N ILE A 146 25.97 -0.74 3.93
CA ILE A 146 25.96 -1.54 2.70
C ILE A 146 25.97 -0.72 1.40
N SER A 147 26.05 0.61 1.50
CA SER A 147 26.08 1.47 0.31
C SER A 147 27.08 0.97 -0.74
N PRO A 148 26.74 0.90 -2.04
CA PRO A 148 25.53 1.45 -2.71
C PRO A 148 24.30 0.54 -2.70
N ALA A 149 24.35 -0.68 -2.16
CA ALA A 149 23.16 -1.53 -2.02
C ALA A 149 22.17 -0.91 -1.03
N LYS A 150 20.90 -1.35 -1.07
CA LYS A 150 19.84 -0.72 -0.29
C LYS A 150 18.85 -1.74 0.29
N VAL A 151 18.57 -1.63 1.58
CA VAL A 151 17.51 -2.34 2.28
C VAL A 151 16.27 -1.45 2.30
N LYS A 152 15.10 -2.01 2.00
CA LYS A 152 13.81 -1.31 2.04
C LYS A 152 13.26 -1.17 3.45
N ALA A 153 13.33 -2.25 4.22
CA ALA A 153 12.79 -2.28 5.57
C ALA A 153 13.56 -3.23 6.49
N VAL A 154 13.49 -2.94 7.78
CA VAL A 154 13.94 -3.80 8.87
C VAL A 154 12.71 -4.39 9.55
N LEU A 155 12.63 -5.71 9.65
CA LEU A 155 11.53 -6.42 10.30
C LEU A 155 12.03 -7.12 11.56
N PHE A 156 11.30 -6.92 12.65
CA PHE A 156 11.55 -7.68 13.89
C PHE A 156 10.71 -8.95 13.89
N LYS A 157 11.37 -10.12 13.79
CA LYS A 157 10.72 -11.43 13.93
C LYS A 157 10.47 -11.77 15.39
N GLU A 158 11.43 -11.39 16.25
CA GLU A 158 11.37 -11.61 17.69
C GLU A 158 12.13 -10.50 18.42
N MET A 159 11.60 -10.01 19.51
CA MET A 159 12.25 -9.08 20.42
C MET A 159 11.93 -9.47 21.87
N LEU A 160 12.93 -9.92 22.60
CA LEU A 160 12.83 -10.29 24.00
C LEU A 160 13.75 -9.39 24.84
N VAL A 161 13.24 -8.91 25.97
CA VAL A 161 14.02 -8.15 26.94
C VAL A 161 13.85 -8.82 28.32
N GLN A 162 14.95 -9.15 28.93
CA GLN A 162 15.03 -9.82 30.22
C GLN A 162 15.84 -9.01 31.23
#